data_db6016fedc5e2738036c83aaae02d4e9
#
_entry.id   db6016fedc5e2738036c83aaae02d4e9
#
_cell.length_a   1.000
_cell.length_b   1.000
_cell.length_c   1.000
_cell.angle_alpha   90.00
_cell.angle_beta   90.00
_cell.angle_gamma   90.00
#
_symmetry.space_group_name_H-M   'P 1'
#
loop_
_entity.id
_entity.type
_entity.pdbx_description
1 polymer ?
#
loop_
_entity_poly.entity_id
_entity_poly.type
_entity_poly.pdbx_seq_one_letter_code
_entity_poly.pdbx_strand_id
1 'polypeptide(L)'
;MQRKIHGQMSESFLIAGILSISGGLQDAYTYMYRGKVFANAQTGNIVLLAQNLVDRNWQAVLRYFSPLLSFALGVAMAECIRMKYQKAQKIHWRQLVLAIEILLLFAVGFLPNEIDLLANAMVSFACAMQVQAFRKVNGYAFASTMCIGNLRSGMEA
;
A
#
# COMPACT_ATOMS: atom_id res chain seq x y z
N MET A 1 -12.72 -23.65 26.47
CA MET A 1 -13.60 -23.70 25.29
C MET A 1 -12.92 -22.93 24.16
N GLN A 2 -12.14 -23.60 23.33
CA GLN A 2 -11.41 -22.96 22.22
C GLN A 2 -12.40 -22.60 21.12
N ARG A 3 -12.65 -21.31 20.94
CA ARG A 3 -13.39 -20.80 19.77
C ARG A 3 -12.54 -21.12 18.53
N LYS A 4 -12.95 -22.08 17.73
CA LYS A 4 -12.41 -22.26 16.37
C LYS A 4 -12.69 -20.96 15.60
N ILE A 5 -11.70 -20.10 15.54
CA ILE A 5 -11.74 -18.93 14.64
C ILE A 5 -11.59 -19.52 13.24
N HIS A 6 -12.71 -19.68 12.54
CA HIS A 6 -12.68 -19.89 11.09
C HIS A 6 -12.23 -18.56 10.48
N GLY A 7 -10.92 -18.34 10.47
CA GLY A 7 -10.32 -17.17 9.84
C GLY A 7 -10.65 -17.16 8.34
N GLN A 8 -11.08 -16.02 7.83
CA GLN A 8 -11.22 -15.87 6.37
C GLN A 8 -9.86 -16.15 5.74
N MET A 9 -9.83 -16.88 4.61
CA MET A 9 -8.59 -17.21 3.89
C MET A 9 -7.74 -15.96 3.57
N SER A 10 -8.40 -14.81 3.38
CA SER A 10 -7.76 -13.50 3.19
C SER A 10 -7.05 -12.93 4.44
N GLU A 11 -7.21 -13.55 5.60
CA GLU A 11 -6.54 -13.19 6.86
C GLU A 11 -5.50 -14.26 7.27
N SER A 12 -5.13 -15.16 6.35
CA SER A 12 -4.14 -16.20 6.61
C SER A 12 -2.72 -15.61 6.63
N PHE A 13 -1.84 -16.24 7.40
CA PHE A 13 -0.43 -15.88 7.50
C PHE A 13 0.28 -15.96 6.13
N LEU A 14 -0.10 -16.93 5.28
CA LEU A 14 0.46 -17.07 3.93
C LEU A 14 0.15 -15.84 3.06
N ILE A 15 -1.11 -15.40 3.04
CA ILE A 15 -1.51 -14.21 2.27
C ILE A 15 -0.80 -12.97 2.81
N ALA A 16 -0.70 -12.81 4.14
CA ALA A 16 0.03 -11.71 4.75
C ALA A 16 1.50 -11.70 4.32
N GLY A 17 2.18 -12.86 4.29
CA GLY A 17 3.56 -12.99 3.82
C GLY A 17 3.72 -12.57 2.35
N ILE A 18 2.84 -13.04 1.46
CA ILE A 18 2.87 -12.68 0.03
C ILE A 18 2.66 -11.18 -0.15
N LEU A 19 1.69 -10.59 0.55
CA LEU A 19 1.40 -9.16 0.45
C LEU A 19 2.55 -8.31 1.04
N SER A 20 3.23 -8.78 2.09
CA SER A 20 4.41 -8.09 2.63
C SER A 20 5.57 -8.09 1.64
N ILE A 21 5.81 -9.21 0.95
CA ILE A 21 6.83 -9.29 -0.11
C ILE A 21 6.45 -8.33 -1.26
N SER A 22 5.20 -8.34 -1.70
CA SER A 22 4.70 -7.41 -2.73
C SER A 22 4.95 -5.95 -2.34
N GLY A 23 4.56 -5.56 -1.13
CA GLY A 23 4.76 -4.19 -0.62
C GLY A 23 6.24 -3.79 -0.55
N GLY A 24 7.11 -4.69 -0.11
CA GLY A 24 8.57 -4.46 -0.09
C GLY A 24 9.16 -4.31 -1.48
N LEU A 25 8.71 -5.13 -2.45
CA LEU A 25 9.13 -5.01 -3.85
C LEU A 25 8.68 -3.69 -4.49
N GLN A 26 7.47 -3.23 -4.17
CA GLN A 26 6.94 -1.94 -4.64
C GLN A 26 7.78 -0.77 -4.13
N ASP A 27 8.15 -0.77 -2.83
CA ASP A 27 9.05 0.25 -2.26
C ASP A 27 10.45 0.18 -2.88
N ALA A 28 11.02 -1.02 -3.04
CA ALA A 28 12.32 -1.19 -3.67
C ALA A 28 12.31 -0.69 -5.12
N TYR A 29 11.28 -1.04 -5.89
CA TYR A 29 11.12 -0.59 -7.27
C TYR A 29 11.04 0.93 -7.39
N THR A 30 10.17 1.58 -6.64
CA THR A 30 10.00 3.03 -6.72
C THR A 30 11.23 3.77 -6.21
N TYR A 31 11.89 3.26 -5.17
CA TYR A 31 13.10 3.87 -4.64
C TYR A 31 14.31 3.71 -5.57
N MET A 32 14.51 2.52 -6.13
CA MET A 32 15.70 2.24 -6.95
C MET A 32 15.58 2.76 -8.38
N TYR A 33 14.39 2.66 -8.98
CA TYR A 33 14.19 2.88 -10.42
C TYR A 33 13.30 4.07 -10.77
N ARG A 34 12.56 4.65 -9.80
CA ARG A 34 11.57 5.71 -10.03
C ARG A 34 11.81 6.99 -9.23
N GLY A 35 13.09 7.39 -9.10
CA GLY A 35 13.44 8.71 -8.58
C GLY A 35 13.48 8.82 -7.05
N LYS A 36 13.85 7.73 -6.32
CA LYS A 36 14.09 7.70 -4.87
C LYS A 36 12.86 8.03 -4.02
N VAL A 37 11.69 7.60 -4.47
CA VAL A 37 10.40 7.79 -3.78
C VAL A 37 9.97 6.47 -3.12
N PHE A 38 9.38 6.54 -1.95
CA PHE A 38 8.79 5.37 -1.30
C PHE A 38 7.30 5.24 -1.67
N ALA A 39 6.88 4.06 -2.12
CA ALA A 39 5.47 3.80 -2.41
C ALA A 39 4.64 3.63 -1.13
N ASN A 40 5.20 2.96 -0.11
CA ASN A 40 4.57 2.64 1.16
C ASN A 40 5.11 3.43 2.34
N ALA A 41 6.44 3.61 2.42
CA ALA A 41 7.09 4.26 3.55
C ALA A 41 6.88 5.79 3.50
N GLN A 42 5.63 6.22 3.63
CA GLN A 42 5.22 7.62 3.48
C GLN A 42 5.91 8.57 4.47
N THR A 43 6.31 8.07 5.65
CA THR A 43 7.12 8.85 6.60
C THR A 43 8.43 9.34 5.96
N GLY A 44 9.08 8.48 5.16
CA GLY A 44 10.28 8.88 4.41
C GLY A 44 9.99 9.99 3.39
N ASN A 45 8.88 9.88 2.66
CA ASN A 45 8.46 10.93 1.73
C ASN A 45 8.15 12.25 2.44
N ILE A 46 7.54 12.22 3.64
CA ILE A 46 7.29 13.43 4.45
C ILE A 46 8.60 14.13 4.84
N VAL A 47 9.59 13.37 5.30
CA VAL A 47 10.91 13.94 5.66
C VAL A 47 11.58 14.58 4.45
N LEU A 48 11.60 13.87 3.32
CA LEU A 48 12.21 14.38 2.07
C LEU A 48 11.42 15.58 1.51
N LEU A 49 10.10 15.59 1.65
CA LEU A 49 9.25 16.71 1.30
C LEU A 49 9.61 17.95 2.13
N ALA A 50 9.72 17.80 3.46
CA ALA A 50 10.06 18.90 4.36
C ALA A 50 11.45 19.47 4.05
N GLN A 51 12.45 18.64 3.82
CA GLN A 51 13.79 19.06 3.41
C GLN A 51 13.74 19.90 2.13
N ASN A 52 13.07 19.39 1.08
CA ASN A 52 13.01 20.08 -0.21
C ASN A 52 12.16 21.37 -0.16
N LEU A 53 11.21 21.48 0.77
CA LEU A 53 10.50 22.75 1.02
C LEU A 53 11.44 23.82 1.56
N VAL A 54 12.33 23.48 2.50
CA VAL A 54 13.35 24.38 3.03
C VAL A 54 14.34 24.81 1.94
N ASP A 55 14.76 23.84 1.11
CA ASP A 55 15.70 24.08 -0.01
C ASP A 55 15.04 24.78 -1.21
N ARG A 56 13.72 25.05 -1.15
CA ARG A 56 12.92 25.65 -2.23
C ARG A 56 12.99 24.88 -3.55
N ASN A 57 13.22 23.58 -3.49
CA ASN A 57 13.25 22.69 -4.66
C ASN A 57 11.83 22.19 -5.00
N TRP A 58 11.05 23.02 -5.68
CA TRP A 58 9.63 22.77 -5.97
C TRP A 58 9.40 21.50 -6.80
N GLN A 59 10.34 21.13 -7.67
CA GLN A 59 10.23 19.92 -8.45
C GLN A 59 10.31 18.67 -7.57
N ALA A 60 11.22 18.65 -6.62
CA ALA A 60 11.32 17.57 -5.64
C ALA A 60 10.14 17.58 -4.64
N VAL A 61 9.64 18.76 -4.26
CA VAL A 61 8.42 18.89 -3.45
C VAL A 61 7.26 18.17 -4.11
N LEU A 62 6.99 18.40 -5.39
CA LEU A 62 5.94 17.72 -6.14
C LEU A 62 6.17 16.21 -6.22
N ARG A 63 7.43 15.78 -6.40
CA ARG A 63 7.82 14.36 -6.45
C ARG A 63 7.46 13.61 -5.17
N TYR A 64 7.67 14.19 -4.00
CA TYR A 64 7.36 13.55 -2.71
C TYR A 64 5.92 13.80 -2.24
N PHE A 65 5.30 14.89 -2.66
CA PHE A 65 3.90 15.18 -2.32
C PHE A 65 2.91 14.28 -3.08
N SER A 66 3.19 14.00 -4.36
CA SER A 66 2.30 13.18 -5.20
C SER A 66 2.01 11.79 -4.63
N PRO A 67 3.00 10.99 -4.16
CA PRO A 67 2.75 9.70 -3.52
C PRO A 67 1.93 9.80 -2.25
N LEU A 68 2.13 10.85 -1.43
CA LEU A 68 1.34 11.09 -0.21
C LEU A 68 -0.14 11.27 -0.53
N LEU A 69 -0.43 12.14 -1.50
CA LEU A 69 -1.81 12.39 -1.94
C LEU A 69 -2.43 11.12 -2.54
N SER A 70 -1.69 10.43 -3.41
CA SER A 70 -2.15 9.20 -4.04
C SER A 70 -2.41 8.09 -3.03
N PHE A 71 -1.57 7.98 -2.00
CA PHE A 71 -1.77 7.04 -0.90
C PHE A 71 -3.07 7.34 -0.15
N ALA A 72 -3.32 8.59 0.21
CA ALA A 72 -4.56 9.01 0.87
C ALA A 72 -5.80 8.69 0.02
N LEU A 73 -5.74 8.95 -1.29
CA LEU A 73 -6.81 8.62 -2.23
C LEU A 73 -7.01 7.09 -2.36
N GLY A 74 -5.94 6.30 -2.34
CA GLY A 74 -6.00 4.84 -2.37
C GLY A 74 -6.69 4.26 -1.14
N VAL A 75 -6.39 4.79 0.07
CA VAL A 75 -7.10 4.41 1.31
C VAL A 75 -8.58 4.74 1.19
N ALA A 76 -8.93 5.96 0.75
CA ALA A 76 -10.31 6.38 0.56
C ALA A 76 -11.06 5.49 -0.45
N MET A 77 -10.44 5.18 -1.57
CA MET A 77 -11.02 4.31 -2.61
C MET A 77 -11.27 2.89 -2.08
N ALA A 78 -10.32 2.28 -1.38
CA ALA A 78 -10.49 0.96 -0.80
C ALA A 78 -11.64 0.93 0.23
N GLU A 79 -11.80 2.01 1.01
CA GLU A 79 -12.91 2.14 1.95
C GLU A 79 -14.26 2.31 1.23
N CYS A 80 -14.32 3.08 0.16
CA CYS A 80 -15.52 3.20 -0.68
C CYS A 80 -15.92 1.84 -1.28
N ILE A 81 -14.94 1.08 -1.79
CA ILE A 81 -15.17 -0.28 -2.32
C ILE A 81 -15.70 -1.18 -1.21
N ARG A 82 -15.10 -1.13 -0.02
CA ARG A 82 -15.54 -1.90 1.13
C ARG A 82 -17.00 -1.59 1.49
N MET A 83 -17.35 -0.31 1.65
CA MET A 83 -18.71 0.11 2.00
C MET A 83 -19.74 -0.36 0.98
N LYS A 84 -19.41 -0.28 -0.31
CA LYS A 84 -20.32 -0.66 -1.39
C LYS A 84 -20.48 -2.17 -1.56
N TYR A 85 -19.38 -2.93 -1.43
CA TYR A 85 -19.34 -4.35 -1.81
C TYR A 85 -19.16 -5.32 -0.65
N GLN A 86 -19.08 -4.87 0.61
CA GLN A 86 -18.91 -5.78 1.76
C GLN A 86 -20.06 -6.79 1.95
N LYS A 87 -21.26 -6.51 1.42
CA LYS A 87 -22.44 -7.39 1.47
C LYS A 87 -22.68 -8.14 0.16
N ALA A 88 -21.85 -7.95 -0.86
CA ALA A 88 -22.02 -8.60 -2.15
C ALA A 88 -21.69 -10.09 -2.04
N GLN A 89 -22.58 -10.95 -2.56
CA GLN A 89 -22.43 -12.41 -2.47
C GLN A 89 -21.55 -13.01 -3.58
N LYS A 90 -21.42 -12.35 -4.74
CA LYS A 90 -20.74 -12.90 -5.91
C LYS A 90 -19.24 -12.65 -5.95
N ILE A 91 -18.77 -11.49 -5.51
CA ILE A 91 -17.36 -11.11 -5.52
C ILE A 91 -17.04 -10.50 -4.17
N HIS A 92 -16.02 -11.04 -3.50
CA HIS A 92 -15.56 -10.45 -2.25
C HIS A 92 -14.83 -9.14 -2.53
N TRP A 93 -15.17 -8.08 -1.81
CA TRP A 93 -14.60 -6.73 -2.02
C TRP A 93 -13.06 -6.70 -2.01
N ARG A 94 -12.39 -7.57 -1.20
CA ARG A 94 -10.92 -7.69 -1.18
C ARG A 94 -10.36 -8.23 -2.49
N GLN A 95 -11.09 -9.12 -3.19
CA GLN A 95 -10.68 -9.61 -4.51
C GLN A 95 -10.75 -8.50 -5.57
N LEU A 96 -11.75 -7.62 -5.47
CA LEU A 96 -11.85 -6.46 -6.35
C LEU A 96 -10.68 -5.50 -6.13
N VAL A 97 -10.32 -5.24 -4.87
CA VAL A 97 -9.14 -4.41 -4.53
C VAL A 97 -7.86 -5.02 -5.12
N LEU A 98 -7.63 -6.32 -4.94
CA LEU A 98 -6.46 -7.00 -5.53
C LEU A 98 -6.46 -6.96 -7.05
N ALA A 99 -7.62 -7.12 -7.69
CA ALA A 99 -7.72 -7.03 -9.15
C ALA A 99 -7.31 -5.64 -9.65
N ILE A 100 -7.77 -4.58 -8.98
CA ILE A 100 -7.38 -3.20 -9.31
C ILE A 100 -5.87 -3.00 -9.09
N GLU A 101 -5.32 -3.47 -7.96
CA GLU A 101 -3.89 -3.42 -7.66
C GLU A 101 -3.06 -4.08 -8.76
N ILE A 102 -3.41 -5.32 -9.14
CA ILE A 102 -2.72 -6.07 -10.19
C ILE A 102 -2.74 -5.31 -11.53
N LEU A 103 -3.89 -4.75 -11.91
CA LEU A 103 -4.02 -3.98 -13.15
C LEU A 103 -3.18 -2.71 -13.12
N LEU A 104 -3.15 -2.00 -11.99
CA LEU A 104 -2.34 -0.79 -11.83
C LEU A 104 -0.85 -1.11 -11.89
N LEU A 105 -0.38 -2.13 -11.16
CA LEU A 105 1.02 -2.53 -11.15
C LEU A 105 1.47 -3.08 -12.52
N PHE A 106 0.60 -3.83 -13.19
CA PHE A 106 0.85 -4.29 -14.56
C PHE A 106 1.00 -3.10 -15.52
N ALA A 107 0.12 -2.11 -15.45
CA ALA A 107 0.21 -0.90 -16.26
C ALA A 107 1.51 -0.12 -15.99
N VAL A 108 1.92 0.01 -14.71
CA VAL A 108 3.17 0.67 -14.31
C VAL A 108 4.40 0.01 -14.95
N GLY A 109 4.38 -1.31 -15.15
CA GLY A 109 5.47 -2.04 -15.80
C GLY A 109 5.77 -1.61 -17.24
N PHE A 110 4.82 -0.97 -17.92
CA PHE A 110 4.98 -0.44 -19.29
C PHE A 110 5.23 1.06 -19.35
N LEU A 111 5.23 1.76 -18.19
CA LEU A 111 5.46 3.20 -18.18
C LEU A 111 6.95 3.52 -18.35
N PRO A 112 7.30 4.43 -19.27
CA PRO A 112 8.67 4.90 -19.43
C PRO A 112 9.12 5.73 -18.21
N ASN A 113 10.44 5.90 -18.05
CA ASN A 113 11.01 6.59 -16.89
C ASN A 113 10.74 8.10 -16.90
N GLU A 114 10.38 8.67 -18.04
CA GLU A 114 10.07 10.10 -18.18
C GLU A 114 8.82 10.52 -17.38
N ILE A 115 7.95 9.55 -17.04
CA ILE A 115 6.71 9.78 -16.29
C ILE A 115 6.73 9.15 -14.90
N ASP A 116 7.87 9.17 -14.23
CA ASP A 116 8.06 8.64 -12.88
C ASP A 116 7.06 9.18 -11.86
N LEU A 117 6.64 10.44 -11.99
CA LEU A 117 5.65 11.03 -11.10
C LEU A 117 4.33 10.24 -11.14
N LEU A 118 3.85 9.88 -12.33
CA LEU A 118 2.64 9.09 -12.51
C LEU A 118 2.85 7.65 -12.02
N ALA A 119 3.98 7.03 -12.36
CA ALA A 119 4.31 5.68 -11.92
C ALA A 119 4.30 5.57 -10.38
N ASN A 120 4.99 6.49 -9.69
CA ASN A 120 5.04 6.55 -8.24
C ASN A 120 3.65 6.79 -7.62
N ALA A 121 2.84 7.67 -8.22
CA ALA A 121 1.48 7.91 -7.78
C ALA A 121 0.61 6.65 -7.88
N MET A 122 0.69 5.92 -8.99
CA MET A 122 -0.07 4.67 -9.21
C MET A 122 0.37 3.57 -8.26
N VAL A 123 1.68 3.39 -8.03
CA VAL A 123 2.18 2.37 -7.08
C VAL A 123 1.76 2.73 -5.66
N SER A 124 1.90 3.99 -5.23
CA SER A 124 1.47 4.42 -3.89
C SER A 124 -0.04 4.25 -3.68
N PHE A 125 -0.85 4.54 -4.70
CA PHE A 125 -2.29 4.30 -4.65
C PHE A 125 -2.60 2.81 -4.50
N ALA A 126 -1.97 1.94 -5.28
CA ALA A 126 -2.13 0.48 -5.21
C ALA A 126 -1.73 -0.07 -3.84
N CYS A 127 -0.56 0.34 -3.31
CA CYS A 127 -0.11 0.01 -1.96
C CYS A 127 -1.12 0.40 -0.88
N ALA A 128 -1.66 1.61 -0.96
CA ALA A 128 -2.64 2.11 0.00
C ALA A 128 -3.92 1.27 0.00
N MET A 129 -4.39 0.86 -1.18
CA MET A 129 -5.54 -0.03 -1.32
C MET A 129 -5.26 -1.40 -0.68
N GLN A 130 -4.07 -1.97 -0.88
CA GLN A 130 -3.64 -3.22 -0.27
C GLN A 130 -3.64 -3.11 1.26
N VAL A 131 -2.97 -2.11 1.82
CA VAL A 131 -2.88 -1.89 3.27
C VAL A 131 -4.26 -1.73 3.90
N GLN A 132 -5.15 -0.98 3.26
CA GLN A 132 -6.51 -0.76 3.77
C GLN A 132 -7.38 -2.02 3.68
N ALA A 133 -7.21 -2.86 2.66
CA ALA A 133 -8.00 -4.08 2.49
C ALA A 133 -7.55 -5.23 3.40
N PHE A 134 -6.25 -5.32 3.70
CA PHE A 134 -5.65 -6.46 4.42
C PHE A 134 -5.04 -6.03 5.77
N ARG A 135 -5.88 -5.51 6.65
CA ARG A 135 -5.49 -4.95 7.96
C ARG A 135 -5.40 -5.96 9.09
N LYS A 136 -5.71 -7.23 8.84
CA LYS A 136 -5.76 -8.28 9.89
C LYS A 136 -5.13 -9.57 9.40
N VAL A 137 -4.44 -10.25 10.32
CA VAL A 137 -3.96 -11.63 10.17
C VAL A 137 -4.42 -12.42 11.39
N ASN A 138 -5.18 -13.49 11.17
CA ASN A 138 -5.74 -14.33 12.24
C ASN A 138 -6.48 -13.53 13.33
N GLY A 139 -7.11 -12.41 12.97
CA GLY A 139 -7.82 -11.52 13.89
C GLY A 139 -6.97 -10.43 14.54
N TYR A 140 -5.64 -10.46 14.43
CA TYR A 140 -4.72 -9.44 14.95
C TYR A 140 -4.51 -8.33 13.94
N ALA A 141 -4.28 -7.11 14.43
CA ALA A 141 -3.95 -5.97 13.58
C ALA A 141 -2.62 -6.22 12.86
N PHE A 142 -2.63 -6.02 11.56
CA PHE A 142 -1.47 -6.24 10.68
C PHE A 142 -1.43 -5.18 9.59
N ALA A 143 -0.22 -4.76 9.23
CA ALA A 143 -0.01 -3.90 8.08
C ALA A 143 1.11 -4.50 7.21
N SER A 144 0.76 -4.95 6.00
CA SER A 144 1.68 -5.65 5.08
C SER A 144 2.96 -4.86 4.75
N THR A 145 2.96 -3.57 5.02
CA THR A 145 4.04 -2.63 4.64
C THR A 145 4.69 -1.93 5.82
N MET A 146 4.25 -2.20 7.07
CA MET A 146 4.76 -1.55 8.28
C MET A 146 5.57 -2.52 9.14
N CYS A 147 6.86 -2.63 8.85
CA CYS A 147 7.76 -3.55 9.55
C CYS A 147 7.81 -3.30 11.07
N ILE A 148 7.97 -2.04 11.48
CA ILE A 148 8.10 -1.65 12.91
C ILE A 148 6.81 -1.92 13.68
N GLY A 149 5.65 -1.58 13.10
CA GLY A 149 4.35 -1.83 13.73
C GLY A 149 4.09 -3.32 13.94
N ASN A 150 4.42 -4.15 12.95
CA ASN A 150 4.26 -5.60 13.04
C ASN A 150 5.25 -6.23 14.02
N LEU A 151 6.51 -5.75 14.07
CA LEU A 151 7.52 -6.19 15.04
C LEU A 151 7.04 -5.91 16.48
N ARG A 152 6.55 -4.70 16.74
CA ARG A 152 5.99 -4.34 18.03
C ARG A 152 4.83 -5.27 18.43
N SER A 153 3.84 -5.44 17.54
CA SER A 153 2.68 -6.31 17.82
C SER A 153 3.09 -7.77 18.05
N GLY A 154 4.14 -8.25 17.39
CA GLY A 154 4.68 -9.59 17.60
C GLY A 154 5.41 -9.76 18.92
N MET A 155 5.95 -8.68 19.52
CA MET A 155 6.61 -8.71 20.83
C MET A 155 5.61 -8.56 21.99
N GLU A 156 4.40 -8.06 21.71
CA GLU A 156 3.32 -7.92 22.70
C GLU A 156 2.43 -9.19 22.80
N ALA A 157 2.57 -10.15 21.88
CA ALA A 157 1.75 -11.38 21.79
C ALA A 157 2.37 -12.55 22.57
#